data_d0ceee7c461537b495d9f29a7a55bd92
#
_entry.id   d0ceee7c461537b495d9f29a7a55bd92
#
_cell.length_a   1.000
_cell.length_b   1.000
_cell.length_c   1.000
_cell.angle_alpha   90.00
_cell.angle_beta   90.00
_cell.angle_gamma   90.00
#
_symmetry.space_group_name_H-M   'P 1'
#
loop_
_entity.id
_entity.type
_entity.pdbx_description
1 polymer ?
#
loop_
_entity_poly.entity_id
_entity_poly.type
_entity_poly.pdbx_seq_one_letter_code
_entity_poly.pdbx_strand_id
1 'polypeptide(L)'
;MCHHLWLGTPLTLSEVRAMLPDGFSADVADDEPRRRLSALADQTRTVVALRLGGCACALYLEPAGASQSTESALRARYFRQGIPRATVISALDRHRAAGKSPMPPVEARRAFAEFVAEHARNAGTALFLRTYHPEGVLPADGAGAIAPRSVADVRTTPCEWLPEDQPVLVGR
;
A
#
# COMPACT_ATOMS: atom_id res chain seq x y z
N MET A 1 -12.00 -4.95 4.82
CA MET A 1 -11.24 -4.21 3.78
C MET A 1 -9.86 -3.94 4.29
N CYS A 2 -8.90 -4.03 3.42
CA CYS A 2 -7.51 -3.77 3.76
C CYS A 2 -6.96 -2.71 2.82
N HIS A 3 -5.97 -1.97 3.29
CA HIS A 3 -5.11 -1.24 2.37
C HIS A 3 -4.28 -2.27 1.60
N HIS A 4 -4.34 -2.17 0.29
CA HIS A 4 -3.46 -2.87 -0.62
C HIS A 4 -2.41 -1.88 -1.10
N LEU A 5 -1.17 -2.32 -1.07
CA LEU A 5 -0.02 -1.52 -1.46
C LEU A 5 0.75 -2.28 -2.53
N TRP A 6 0.87 -1.69 -3.69
CA TRP A 6 1.63 -2.25 -4.80
C TRP A 6 2.84 -1.39 -5.13
N LEU A 7 3.89 -2.06 -5.56
CA LEU A 7 5.12 -1.47 -6.05
C LEU A 7 5.40 -1.99 -7.45
N GLY A 8 5.44 -1.10 -8.42
CA GLY A 8 5.98 -1.33 -9.76
C GLY A 8 7.45 -0.91 -9.82
N THR A 9 8.33 -1.81 -10.27
CA THR A 9 9.78 -1.61 -10.19
C THR A 9 10.53 -2.32 -11.33
N PRO A 10 11.71 -1.82 -11.75
CA PRO A 10 12.61 -2.56 -12.61
C PRO A 10 13.34 -3.71 -11.91
N LEU A 11 13.35 -3.75 -10.58
CA LEU A 11 14.01 -4.81 -9.80
C LEU A 11 13.22 -6.11 -9.81
N THR A 12 13.90 -7.21 -9.60
CA THR A 12 13.29 -8.54 -9.41
C THR A 12 12.63 -8.64 -8.03
N LEU A 13 11.70 -9.59 -7.86
CA LEU A 13 11.09 -9.88 -6.55
C LEU A 13 12.14 -10.21 -5.49
N SER A 14 13.20 -10.94 -5.85
CA SER A 14 14.28 -11.30 -4.93
C SER A 14 15.05 -10.08 -4.43
N GLU A 15 15.35 -9.14 -5.32
CA GLU A 15 16.03 -7.89 -4.97
C GLU A 15 15.13 -7.01 -4.10
N VAL A 16 13.83 -6.93 -4.40
CA VAL A 16 12.87 -6.21 -3.55
C VAL A 16 12.84 -6.82 -2.15
N ARG A 17 12.72 -8.16 -2.04
CA ARG A 17 12.69 -8.86 -0.75
C ARG A 17 13.94 -8.67 0.08
N ALA A 18 15.10 -8.59 -0.56
CA ALA A 18 16.39 -8.37 0.12
C ALA A 18 16.50 -6.99 0.78
N MET A 19 15.73 -6.00 0.31
CA MET A 19 15.72 -4.64 0.85
C MET A 19 14.59 -4.39 1.85
N LEU A 20 13.62 -5.32 1.98
CA LEU A 20 12.48 -5.12 2.86
C LEU A 20 12.90 -5.11 4.33
N PRO A 21 12.38 -4.17 5.13
CA PRO A 21 12.56 -4.18 6.57
C PRO A 21 11.90 -5.40 7.21
N ASP A 22 12.36 -5.76 8.41
CA ASP A 22 11.77 -6.83 9.20
C ASP A 22 10.25 -6.64 9.38
N GLY A 23 9.51 -7.72 9.27
CA GLY A 23 8.05 -7.74 9.36
C GLY A 23 7.32 -7.38 8.07
N PHE A 24 8.03 -6.86 7.06
CA PHE A 24 7.47 -6.66 5.72
C PHE A 24 7.63 -7.90 4.85
N SER A 25 6.71 -8.04 3.91
CA SER A 25 6.78 -9.08 2.88
C SER A 25 6.38 -8.53 1.52
N ALA A 26 6.87 -9.15 0.46
CA ALA A 26 6.51 -8.88 -0.92
C ALA A 26 6.14 -10.18 -1.62
N ASP A 27 5.01 -10.17 -2.29
CA ASP A 27 4.54 -11.24 -3.16
C ASP A 27 4.28 -10.70 -4.56
N VAL A 28 4.31 -11.59 -5.56
CA VAL A 28 3.92 -11.19 -6.92
C VAL A 28 2.49 -10.69 -6.89
N ALA A 29 2.24 -9.55 -7.50
CA ALA A 29 0.89 -9.01 -7.61
C ALA A 29 0.02 -9.86 -8.55
N ASP A 30 -1.28 -9.87 -8.29
CA ASP A 30 -2.28 -10.48 -9.17
C ASP A 30 -2.26 -9.84 -10.56
N ASP A 31 -2.87 -10.50 -11.54
CA ASP A 31 -2.80 -10.12 -12.96
C ASP A 31 -3.31 -8.70 -13.23
N GLU A 32 -4.34 -8.25 -12.56
CA GLU A 32 -4.91 -6.94 -12.82
C GLU A 32 -4.02 -5.79 -12.30
N PRO A 33 -3.60 -5.73 -11.03
CA PRO A 33 -2.63 -4.74 -10.57
C PRO A 33 -1.35 -4.76 -11.40
N ARG A 34 -0.85 -5.96 -11.74
CA ARG A 34 0.34 -6.13 -12.57
C ARG A 34 0.18 -5.46 -13.93
N ARG A 35 -0.89 -5.77 -14.66
CA ARG A 35 -1.17 -5.20 -15.97
C ARG A 35 -1.28 -3.67 -15.93
N ARG A 36 -2.02 -3.13 -14.95
CA ARG A 36 -2.24 -1.69 -14.82
C ARG A 36 -0.96 -0.93 -14.49
N LEU A 37 -0.22 -1.36 -13.46
CA LEU A 37 1.00 -0.68 -13.06
C LEU A 37 2.09 -0.78 -14.14
N SER A 38 2.18 -1.92 -14.85
CA SER A 38 3.11 -2.05 -15.97
C SER A 38 2.76 -1.13 -17.14
N ALA A 39 1.48 -0.82 -17.34
CA ALA A 39 1.06 0.12 -18.39
C ALA A 39 1.32 1.60 -18.02
N LEU A 40 1.49 1.92 -16.73
CA LEU A 40 1.70 3.29 -16.24
C LEU A 40 3.16 3.74 -16.31
N ALA A 41 4.11 2.80 -16.27
CA ALA A 41 5.54 3.13 -16.31
C ALA A 41 6.33 2.07 -17.08
N ASP A 42 6.93 2.47 -18.18
CA ASP A 42 7.67 1.59 -19.11
C ASP A 42 8.81 0.81 -18.46
N GLN A 43 9.36 1.32 -17.34
CA GLN A 43 10.43 0.66 -16.62
C GLN A 43 9.96 -0.42 -15.64
N THR A 44 8.65 -0.60 -15.48
CA THR A 44 8.08 -1.58 -14.56
C THR A 44 8.23 -3.00 -15.14
N ARG A 45 9.16 -3.77 -14.62
CA ARG A 45 9.36 -5.20 -14.95
C ARG A 45 8.63 -6.13 -13.99
N THR A 46 8.56 -5.72 -12.72
CA THR A 46 7.98 -6.49 -11.63
C THR A 46 6.94 -5.65 -10.90
N VAL A 47 5.80 -6.22 -10.61
CA VAL A 47 4.80 -5.63 -9.73
C VAL A 47 4.60 -6.55 -8.55
N VAL A 48 4.77 -6.00 -7.34
CA VAL A 48 4.65 -6.74 -6.10
C VAL A 48 3.60 -6.13 -5.19
N ALA A 49 2.91 -6.99 -4.44
CA ALA A 49 2.06 -6.60 -3.33
C ALA A 49 2.93 -6.54 -2.06
N LEU A 50 2.99 -5.36 -1.44
CA LEU A 50 3.72 -5.14 -0.19
C LEU A 50 2.77 -5.29 0.99
N ARG A 51 3.21 -6.00 2.05
CA ARG A 51 2.44 -6.22 3.27
C ARG A 51 3.32 -6.01 4.50
N LEU A 52 2.70 -5.59 5.60
CA LEU A 52 3.29 -5.60 6.93
C LEU A 52 2.46 -6.54 7.81
N GLY A 53 2.98 -7.73 8.09
CA GLY A 53 2.17 -8.82 8.61
C GLY A 53 1.13 -9.28 7.57
N GLY A 54 -0.16 -9.25 7.91
CA GLY A 54 -1.23 -9.72 7.03
C GLY A 54 -1.67 -8.74 5.93
N CYS A 55 -1.41 -7.42 6.08
CA CYS A 55 -1.83 -6.39 5.12
C CYS A 55 -1.02 -5.09 5.30
N ALA A 56 -1.22 -4.10 4.43
CA ALA A 56 -0.60 -2.77 4.57
C ALA A 56 -1.31 -1.82 5.55
N CYS A 57 -2.36 -2.28 6.25
CA CYS A 57 -3.19 -1.42 7.10
C CYS A 57 -2.42 -0.73 8.21
N ALA A 58 -1.44 -1.40 8.82
CA ALA A 58 -0.64 -0.82 9.90
C ALA A 58 0.14 0.45 9.50
N LEU A 59 0.41 0.64 8.22
CA LEU A 59 1.06 1.85 7.70
C LEU A 59 0.12 3.06 7.69
N TYR A 60 -1.19 2.84 7.61
CA TYR A 60 -2.20 3.88 7.35
C TYR A 60 -3.24 4.02 8.46
N LEU A 61 -3.18 3.16 9.48
CA LEU A 61 -4.06 3.27 10.65
C LEU A 61 -3.52 4.29 11.65
N GLU A 62 -4.42 5.08 12.19
CA GLU A 62 -4.13 5.92 13.35
C GLU A 62 -3.82 5.05 14.58
N PRO A 63 -2.99 5.54 15.53
CA PRO A 63 -2.71 4.83 16.78
C PRO A 63 -4.00 4.47 17.54
N ALA A 64 -3.96 3.38 18.26
CA ALA A 64 -5.09 2.66 18.88
C ALA A 64 -6.09 3.43 19.78
N GLY A 65 -6.00 4.74 19.92
CA GLY A 65 -7.05 5.57 20.56
C GLY A 65 -8.26 5.85 19.66
N ALA A 66 -8.15 5.60 18.36
CA ALA A 66 -9.18 5.88 17.34
C ALA A 66 -10.05 4.66 16.98
N SER A 67 -9.86 3.49 17.62
CA SER A 67 -10.31 2.21 17.06
C SER A 67 -11.83 2.04 16.88
N GLN A 68 -12.66 2.55 17.79
CA GLN A 68 -14.12 2.39 17.65
C GLN A 68 -14.72 3.38 16.65
N SER A 69 -14.23 4.63 16.61
CA SER A 69 -14.66 5.62 15.62
C SER A 69 -14.24 5.20 14.22
N THR A 70 -13.06 4.59 14.08
CA THR A 70 -12.52 4.10 12.81
C THR A 70 -13.35 2.95 12.25
N GLU A 71 -13.70 1.95 13.06
CA GLU A 71 -14.51 0.81 12.60
C GLU A 71 -15.93 1.26 12.17
N SER A 72 -16.55 2.16 12.92
CA SER A 72 -17.86 2.72 12.57
C SER A 72 -17.80 3.55 11.29
N ALA A 73 -16.78 4.38 11.13
CA ALA A 73 -16.55 5.18 9.91
C ALA A 73 -16.28 4.28 8.69
N LEU A 74 -15.49 3.22 8.86
CA LEU A 74 -15.22 2.22 7.84
C LEU A 74 -16.50 1.50 7.40
N ARG A 75 -17.29 1.04 8.38
CA ARG A 75 -18.58 0.38 8.13
C ARG A 75 -19.54 1.30 7.37
N ALA A 76 -19.65 2.56 7.75
CA ALA A 76 -20.48 3.54 7.08
C ALA A 76 -20.00 3.84 5.64
N ARG A 77 -18.69 3.90 5.42
CA ARG A 77 -18.08 4.05 4.09
C ARG A 77 -18.42 2.87 3.18
N TYR A 78 -18.35 1.64 3.68
CA TYR A 78 -18.62 0.43 2.94
C TYR A 78 -20.08 0.33 2.49
N PHE A 79 -20.99 0.66 3.39
CA PHE A 79 -22.41 0.68 3.05
C PHE A 79 -22.72 1.74 1.99
N ARG A 80 -22.06 2.90 2.03
CA ARG A 80 -22.21 3.93 0.98
C ARG A 80 -21.70 3.46 -0.39
N GLN A 81 -20.72 2.57 -0.41
CA GLN A 81 -20.17 1.96 -1.64
C GLN A 81 -21.00 0.76 -2.12
N GLY A 82 -22.11 0.45 -1.47
CA GLY A 82 -22.98 -0.69 -1.86
C GLY A 82 -22.38 -2.06 -1.60
N ILE A 83 -21.36 -2.16 -0.74
CA ILE A 83 -20.68 -3.44 -0.47
C ILE A 83 -21.58 -4.35 0.37
N PRO A 84 -21.78 -5.63 -0.02
CA PRO A 84 -22.62 -6.57 0.72
C PRO A 84 -22.20 -6.73 2.18
N ARG A 85 -23.18 -6.82 3.09
CA ARG A 85 -22.94 -6.92 4.54
C ARG A 85 -21.98 -8.05 4.94
N ALA A 86 -22.08 -9.21 4.31
CA ALA A 86 -21.19 -10.35 4.58
C ALA A 86 -19.72 -10.02 4.26
N THR A 87 -19.49 -9.33 3.14
CA THR A 87 -18.16 -8.88 2.72
C THR A 87 -17.61 -7.85 3.71
N VAL A 88 -18.44 -6.92 4.20
CA VAL A 88 -18.05 -5.93 5.22
C VAL A 88 -17.62 -6.61 6.51
N ILE A 89 -18.39 -7.60 7.01
CA ILE A 89 -18.07 -8.35 8.23
C ILE A 89 -16.72 -9.08 8.07
N SER A 90 -16.57 -9.85 7.00
CA SER A 90 -15.32 -10.57 6.71
C SER A 90 -14.10 -9.63 6.60
N ALA A 91 -14.31 -8.43 6.07
CA ALA A 91 -13.27 -7.42 5.96
C ALA A 91 -12.88 -6.82 7.32
N LEU A 92 -13.86 -6.56 8.19
CA LEU A 92 -13.61 -6.06 9.53
C LEU A 92 -12.90 -7.11 10.40
N ASP A 93 -13.23 -8.38 10.26
CA ASP A 93 -12.55 -9.47 10.97
C ASP A 93 -11.10 -9.61 10.51
N ARG A 94 -10.83 -9.51 9.21
CA ARG A 94 -9.46 -9.45 8.68
C ARG A 94 -8.71 -8.23 9.19
N HIS A 95 -9.37 -7.08 9.28
CA HIS A 95 -8.80 -5.86 9.81
C HIS A 95 -8.42 -6.00 11.30
N ARG A 96 -9.29 -6.62 12.11
CA ARG A 96 -8.99 -6.93 13.52
C ARG A 96 -7.83 -7.92 13.66
N ALA A 97 -7.76 -8.91 12.78
CA ALA A 97 -6.66 -9.86 12.74
C ALA A 97 -5.34 -9.20 12.30
N ALA A 98 -5.40 -8.28 11.33
CA ALA A 98 -4.26 -7.52 10.85
C ALA A 98 -3.75 -6.47 11.86
N GLY A 99 -4.57 -6.08 12.84
CA GLY A 99 -4.20 -5.17 13.93
C GLY A 99 -3.08 -5.67 14.84
N LYS A 100 -2.62 -6.91 14.64
CA LYS A 100 -1.39 -7.45 15.22
C LYS A 100 -0.20 -7.19 14.28
N SER A 101 0.09 -5.90 14.05
CA SER A 101 1.32 -5.54 13.36
C SER A 101 2.53 -6.05 14.12
N PRO A 102 3.56 -6.60 13.45
CA PRO A 102 4.79 -7.04 14.10
C PRO A 102 5.59 -5.88 14.71
N MET A 103 5.25 -4.64 14.38
CA MET A 103 5.89 -3.44 14.92
C MET A 103 4.89 -2.29 15.11
N PRO A 104 5.21 -1.29 15.99
CA PRO A 104 4.39 -0.10 16.16
C PRO A 104 4.18 0.69 14.86
N PRO A 105 3.02 1.31 14.62
CA PRO A 105 2.73 2.04 13.37
C PRO A 105 3.75 3.14 13.03
N VAL A 106 4.27 3.85 14.02
CA VAL A 106 5.28 4.91 13.81
C VAL A 106 6.59 4.32 13.28
N GLU A 107 7.04 3.21 13.87
CA GLU A 107 8.25 2.50 13.41
C GLU A 107 8.03 1.91 12.03
N ALA A 108 6.87 1.32 11.77
CA ALA A 108 6.51 0.77 10.48
C ALA A 108 6.54 1.83 9.36
N ARG A 109 5.99 3.02 9.61
CA ARG A 109 6.00 4.13 8.66
C ARG A 109 7.41 4.61 8.37
N ARG A 110 8.24 4.73 9.41
CA ARG A 110 9.65 5.12 9.25
C ARG A 110 10.43 4.06 8.46
N ALA A 111 10.31 2.80 8.82
CA ALA A 111 10.95 1.69 8.12
C ALA A 111 10.53 1.63 6.65
N PHE A 112 9.24 1.84 6.37
CA PHE A 112 8.72 1.91 5.01
C PHE A 112 9.31 3.10 4.22
N ALA A 113 9.40 4.29 4.83
CA ALA A 113 10.00 5.46 4.18
C ALA A 113 11.48 5.24 3.83
N GLU A 114 12.25 4.60 4.71
CA GLU A 114 13.65 4.26 4.42
C GLU A 114 13.76 3.19 3.32
N PHE A 115 12.89 2.17 3.33
CA PHE A 115 12.81 1.20 2.24
C PHE A 115 12.54 1.89 0.90
N VAL A 116 11.57 2.81 0.83
CA VAL A 116 11.25 3.56 -0.39
C VAL A 116 12.46 4.37 -0.87
N ALA A 117 13.16 5.03 0.06
CA ALA A 117 14.34 5.82 -0.25
C ALA A 117 15.51 4.97 -0.76
N GLU A 118 15.74 3.82 -0.16
CA GLU A 118 16.76 2.87 -0.60
C GLU A 118 16.40 2.26 -1.95
N HIS A 119 15.13 1.88 -2.13
CA HIS A 119 14.62 1.35 -3.38
C HIS A 119 14.80 2.35 -4.53
N ALA A 120 14.43 3.62 -4.34
CA ALA A 120 14.62 4.66 -5.35
C ALA A 120 16.10 4.90 -5.69
N ARG A 121 17.01 4.76 -4.72
CA ARG A 121 18.46 4.82 -4.99
C ARG A 121 18.96 3.69 -5.87
N ASN A 122 18.46 2.47 -5.65
CA ASN A 122 18.90 1.26 -6.36
C ASN A 122 18.21 1.11 -7.72
N ALA A 123 16.92 1.42 -7.81
CA ALA A 123 16.09 1.27 -8.98
C ALA A 123 16.02 2.52 -9.89
N GLY A 124 16.46 3.68 -9.38
CA GLY A 124 16.27 4.97 -10.04
C GLY A 124 14.89 5.57 -9.82
N THR A 125 13.85 4.80 -10.10
CA THR A 125 12.45 5.17 -9.86
C THR A 125 11.64 3.99 -9.37
N ALA A 126 10.53 4.25 -8.66
CA ALA A 126 9.60 3.25 -8.20
C ALA A 126 8.17 3.79 -8.27
N LEU A 127 7.24 3.00 -8.81
CA LEU A 127 5.83 3.34 -8.91
C LEU A 127 5.07 2.70 -7.76
N PHE A 128 4.46 3.51 -6.90
CA PHE A 128 3.63 3.04 -5.79
C PHE A 128 2.16 3.32 -6.05
N LEU A 129 1.30 2.39 -5.64
CA LEU A 129 -0.14 2.57 -5.63
C LEU A 129 -0.71 1.99 -4.35
N ARG A 130 -1.52 2.79 -3.65
CA ARG A 130 -2.30 2.35 -2.51
C ARG A 130 -3.78 2.37 -2.87
N THR A 131 -4.47 1.29 -2.60
CA THR A 131 -5.94 1.26 -2.69
C THR A 131 -6.54 0.74 -1.40
N TYR A 132 -7.80 1.06 -1.20
CA TYR A 132 -8.57 0.64 -0.04
C TYR A 132 -9.85 -0.06 -0.50
N HIS A 133 -9.76 -1.36 -0.75
CA HIS A 133 -10.85 -2.17 -1.28
C HIS A 133 -10.91 -3.54 -0.62
N PRO A 134 -12.11 -4.17 -0.47
CA PRO A 134 -12.25 -5.51 0.13
C PRO A 134 -11.45 -6.58 -0.59
N GLU A 135 -11.35 -6.49 -1.90
CA GLU A 135 -10.80 -7.51 -2.79
C GLU A 135 -9.53 -7.04 -3.52
N GLY A 136 -9.01 -5.85 -3.17
CA GLY A 136 -7.85 -5.28 -3.86
C GLY A 136 -8.12 -4.86 -5.31
N VAL A 137 -9.39 -4.69 -5.66
CA VAL A 137 -9.78 -4.25 -7.00
C VAL A 137 -9.39 -2.80 -7.18
N LEU A 138 -8.75 -2.49 -8.28
CA LEU A 138 -8.42 -1.11 -8.65
C LEU A 138 -9.67 -0.41 -9.18
N PRO A 139 -9.83 0.92 -8.95
CA PRO A 139 -10.96 1.67 -9.49
C PRO A 139 -11.10 1.48 -10.99
N ALA A 140 -12.34 1.30 -11.48
CA ALA A 140 -12.61 1.06 -12.89
C ALA A 140 -12.18 2.23 -13.80
N ASP A 141 -12.22 3.45 -13.29
CA ASP A 141 -12.01 4.69 -14.05
C ASP A 141 -10.53 5.02 -14.28
N GLY A 142 -9.65 4.06 -14.08
CA GLY A 142 -8.22 4.22 -14.29
C GLY A 142 -7.53 4.87 -13.08
N ALA A 143 -6.27 4.54 -12.92
CA ALA A 143 -5.42 5.26 -11.98
C ALA A 143 -5.33 6.72 -12.48
N GLY A 144 -5.57 7.67 -11.59
CA GLY A 144 -5.41 9.09 -11.88
C GLY A 144 -4.01 9.42 -12.42
N ALA A 145 -3.78 10.64 -12.81
CA ALA A 145 -2.46 11.08 -13.29
C ALA A 145 -1.37 10.69 -12.26
N ILE A 146 -0.24 10.17 -12.74
CA ILE A 146 0.89 9.80 -11.88
C ILE A 146 1.40 11.06 -11.18
N ALA A 147 1.44 11.05 -9.86
CA ALA A 147 2.00 12.12 -9.06
C ALA A 147 3.51 11.88 -8.82
N PRO A 148 4.40 12.78 -9.25
CA PRO A 148 5.81 12.66 -8.91
C PRO A 148 6.05 13.03 -7.44
N ARG A 149 6.97 12.33 -6.78
CA ARG A 149 7.47 12.64 -5.45
C ARG A 149 8.97 12.41 -5.38
N SER A 150 9.64 13.21 -4.57
CA SER A 150 11.05 13.01 -4.25
C SER A 150 11.20 12.09 -3.02
N VAL A 151 12.38 11.52 -2.85
CA VAL A 151 12.75 10.79 -1.63
C VAL A 151 12.65 11.70 -0.38
N ALA A 152 12.90 13.00 -0.53
CA ALA A 152 12.76 13.96 0.57
C ALA A 152 11.29 14.06 1.03
N ASP A 153 10.33 14.13 0.10
CA ASP A 153 8.90 14.17 0.43
C ASP A 153 8.49 12.91 1.20
N VAL A 154 8.97 11.74 0.76
CA VAL A 154 8.67 10.45 1.42
C VAL A 154 9.14 10.43 2.87
N ARG A 155 10.34 10.98 3.16
CA ARG A 155 10.89 11.02 4.52
C ARG A 155 10.23 12.05 5.41
N THR A 156 9.79 13.17 4.84
CA THR A 156 9.19 14.27 5.60
C THR A 156 7.78 13.93 6.06
N THR A 157 7.01 13.26 5.20
CA THR A 157 5.61 12.89 5.47
C THR A 157 5.39 11.39 5.29
N PRO A 158 5.92 10.54 6.19
CA PRO A 158 5.83 9.09 6.06
C PRO A 158 4.38 8.62 5.86
N CYS A 159 4.12 7.94 4.74
CA CYS A 159 2.83 7.42 4.28
C CYS A 159 1.80 8.45 3.78
N GLU A 160 1.89 9.73 4.12
CA GLU A 160 0.99 10.76 3.60
C GLU A 160 1.29 11.13 2.14
N TRP A 161 2.54 10.92 1.71
CA TRP A 161 2.98 11.14 0.33
C TRP A 161 2.27 10.21 -0.69
N LEU A 162 1.66 9.11 -0.22
CA LEU A 162 0.98 8.13 -1.05
C LEU A 162 -0.54 8.21 -0.83
N PRO A 163 -1.25 9.05 -1.59
CA PRO A 163 -2.70 9.15 -1.52
C PRO A 163 -3.39 7.85 -1.95
N GLU A 164 -4.65 7.71 -1.57
CA GLU A 164 -5.47 6.55 -1.97
C GLU A 164 -5.87 6.67 -3.44
N ASP A 165 -5.81 5.55 -4.15
CA ASP A 165 -6.22 5.39 -5.55
C ASP A 165 -5.49 6.29 -6.57
N GLN A 166 -4.37 6.89 -6.17
CA GLN A 166 -3.51 7.66 -7.04
C GLN A 166 -2.12 7.04 -7.12
N PRO A 167 -1.61 6.70 -8.33
CA PRO A 167 -0.26 6.22 -8.48
C PRO A 167 0.75 7.34 -8.24
N VAL A 168 1.82 7.00 -7.53
CA VAL A 168 2.91 7.91 -7.21
C VAL A 168 4.22 7.35 -7.71
N LEU A 169 4.93 8.13 -8.52
CA LEU A 169 6.28 7.82 -8.98
C LEU A 169 7.29 8.50 -8.05
N VAL A 170 8.04 7.69 -7.32
CA VAL A 170 9.13 8.18 -6.47
C VAL A 170 10.44 8.09 -7.26
N GLY A 171 11.14 9.22 -7.38
CA GLY A 171 12.45 9.31 -8.00
C GLY A 171 13.50 9.87 -7.04
N ARG A 172 14.74 9.93 -7.50
CA ARG A 172 15.86 10.54 -6.79
C ARG A 172 15.65 12.02 -6.55
#